data_46a3b1b233d9205691ab0abcac1a32f9
#
_entry.id   46a3b1b233d9205691ab0abcac1a32f9
#
_cell.length_a   1.000
_cell.length_b   1.000
_cell.length_c   1.000
_cell.angle_alpha   90.00
_cell.angle_beta   90.00
_cell.angle_gamma   90.00
#
_symmetry.space_group_name_H-M   'P 1'
#
loop_
_entity.id
_entity.type
_entity.pdbx_description
1 polymer ?
#
loop_
_entity_poly.entity_id
_entity_poly.type
_entity_poly.pdbx_seq_one_letter_code
_entity_poly.pdbx_strand_id
1 'polypeptide(L)'
;MRPLEDALAPIAAGLRPATLPRPTSLGSLFWAISGIALQGFGGVLAVVQRELVEKKRWMTREQFVEDWAVAQILPGPNVVNFCLMIGGRYFGLGGALASLAGLLMAPLAVVLLLAMAFGGVSDAPWAQGALRGMGAVAAGLIAATGIKLMSALKRNPMGLPVCAAVMLSTFACVGVLRWPLIWVLLGVGSAACGWAYLQLTHQMLNKGDAA
;
A
#
# COMPACT_ATOMS: atom_id res chain seq x y z
N MET A 1 10.84 -33.86 -42.09
CA MET A 1 10.22 -33.17 -40.91
C MET A 1 11.22 -32.66 -39.90
N ARG A 2 12.46 -33.17 -39.81
CA ARG A 2 13.52 -32.68 -38.89
C ARG A 2 14.08 -31.26 -39.15
N PRO A 3 14.19 -30.74 -40.40
CA PRO A 3 14.82 -29.41 -40.60
C PRO A 3 14.01 -28.23 -40.07
N LEU A 4 12.71 -28.34 -39.83
CA LEU A 4 11.87 -27.30 -39.26
C LEU A 4 11.97 -27.24 -37.73
N GLU A 5 12.17 -28.39 -37.08
CA GLU A 5 12.41 -28.44 -35.61
C GLU A 5 13.76 -27.83 -35.24
N ASP A 6 14.79 -28.10 -36.05
CA ASP A 6 16.14 -27.51 -35.82
C ASP A 6 16.19 -26.01 -36.11
N ALA A 7 15.36 -25.51 -37.03
CA ALA A 7 15.25 -24.09 -37.32
C ALA A 7 14.43 -23.32 -36.24
N LEU A 8 13.48 -23.98 -35.56
CA LEU A 8 12.65 -23.40 -34.54
C LEU A 8 13.26 -23.51 -33.13
N ALA A 9 14.23 -24.37 -32.92
CA ALA A 9 14.89 -24.59 -31.64
C ALA A 9 15.53 -23.30 -31.05
N PRO A 10 16.26 -22.44 -31.81
CA PRO A 10 16.82 -21.21 -31.29
C PRO A 10 15.74 -20.16 -30.98
N ILE A 11 14.62 -20.16 -31.73
CA ILE A 11 13.48 -19.25 -31.49
C ILE A 11 12.73 -19.69 -30.22
N ALA A 12 12.51 -20.99 -30.06
CA ALA A 12 11.89 -21.54 -28.84
C ALA A 12 12.77 -21.41 -27.60
N ALA A 13 14.10 -21.43 -27.74
CA ALA A 13 15.04 -21.17 -26.65
C ALA A 13 15.05 -19.69 -26.22
N GLY A 14 14.84 -18.76 -27.17
CA GLY A 14 14.67 -17.32 -26.89
C GLY A 14 13.31 -16.97 -26.30
N LEU A 15 12.29 -17.82 -26.48
CA LEU A 15 10.93 -17.65 -25.94
C LEU A 15 10.74 -18.28 -24.56
N ARG A 16 11.74 -18.95 -23.98
CA ARG A 16 11.67 -19.39 -22.58
C ARG A 16 11.63 -18.13 -21.73
N PRO A 17 10.53 -17.85 -21.01
CA PRO A 17 10.50 -16.73 -20.10
C PRO A 17 11.68 -16.92 -19.13
N ALA A 18 12.56 -15.92 -19.06
CA ALA A 18 13.67 -15.94 -18.12
C ALA A 18 13.09 -16.27 -16.75
N THR A 19 13.51 -17.40 -16.17
CA THR A 19 13.01 -17.82 -14.86
C THR A 19 13.44 -16.76 -13.87
N LEU A 20 12.48 -15.97 -13.40
CA LEU A 20 12.74 -14.93 -12.43
C LEU A 20 13.42 -15.53 -11.19
N PRO A 21 14.40 -14.87 -10.59
CA PRO A 21 14.98 -15.29 -9.34
C PRO A 21 13.88 -15.50 -8.30
N ARG A 22 14.03 -16.52 -7.47
CA ARG A 22 13.09 -16.82 -6.37
C ARG A 22 13.83 -16.65 -5.04
N PRO A 23 13.11 -16.35 -3.94
CA PRO A 23 13.73 -16.40 -2.64
C PRO A 23 14.35 -17.79 -2.40
N THR A 24 15.58 -17.83 -1.94
CA THR A 24 16.34 -19.07 -1.77
C THR A 24 15.94 -19.84 -0.51
N SER A 25 15.35 -19.15 0.46
CA SER A 25 14.95 -19.73 1.75
C SER A 25 13.88 -18.88 2.43
N LEU A 26 13.20 -19.46 3.41
CA LEU A 26 12.28 -18.73 4.30
C LEU A 26 12.97 -17.54 4.99
N GLY A 27 14.24 -17.70 5.37
CA GLY A 27 15.03 -16.63 5.97
C GLY A 27 15.29 -15.48 4.99
N SER A 28 15.58 -15.76 3.70
CA SER A 28 15.76 -14.71 2.71
C SER A 28 14.47 -13.93 2.44
N LEU A 29 13.33 -14.62 2.46
CA LEU A 29 12.02 -14.02 2.36
C LEU A 29 11.71 -13.13 3.58
N PHE A 30 11.92 -13.67 4.79
CA PHE A 30 11.74 -12.95 6.06
C PHE A 30 12.54 -11.63 6.07
N TRP A 31 13.83 -11.68 5.78
CA TRP A 31 14.68 -10.48 5.80
C TRP A 31 14.33 -9.46 4.70
N ALA A 32 13.92 -9.93 3.52
CA ALA A 32 13.45 -9.03 2.47
C ALA A 32 12.19 -8.28 2.90
N ILE A 33 11.21 -8.98 3.46
CA ILE A 33 9.96 -8.38 3.95
C ILE A 33 10.22 -7.48 5.17
N SER A 34 11.10 -7.87 6.09
CA SER A 34 11.53 -7.02 7.22
C SER A 34 12.15 -5.70 6.73
N GLY A 35 12.99 -5.77 5.69
CA GLY A 35 13.56 -4.57 5.09
C GLY A 35 12.50 -3.64 4.46
N ILE A 36 11.46 -4.21 3.85
CA ILE A 36 10.32 -3.46 3.35
C ILE A 36 9.55 -2.79 4.49
N ALA A 37 9.27 -3.54 5.57
CA ALA A 37 8.54 -3.04 6.74
C ALA A 37 9.24 -1.84 7.40
N LEU A 38 10.57 -1.89 7.53
CA LEU A 38 11.36 -0.81 8.12
C LEU A 38 11.49 0.43 7.23
N GLN A 39 11.35 0.28 5.90
CA GLN A 39 11.46 1.38 4.94
C GLN A 39 10.11 1.96 4.52
N GLY A 40 9.00 1.39 4.97
CA GLY A 40 7.63 1.71 4.51
C GLY A 40 7.12 3.13 4.83
N PHE A 41 7.94 3.97 5.43
CA PHE A 41 7.60 5.37 5.73
C PHE A 41 7.48 6.20 4.43
N GLY A 42 6.30 6.77 4.19
CA GLY A 42 6.06 7.67 3.05
C GLY A 42 5.53 7.03 1.77
N GLY A 43 5.25 5.73 1.78
CA GLY A 43 4.63 5.05 0.63
C GLY A 43 5.09 3.62 0.46
N VAL A 44 4.49 2.71 1.20
CA VAL A 44 4.85 1.29 1.23
C VAL A 44 4.80 0.66 -0.16
N LEU A 45 3.85 1.05 -1.02
CA LEU A 45 3.72 0.53 -2.40
C LEU A 45 5.03 0.70 -3.20
N ALA A 46 5.62 1.89 -3.17
CA ALA A 46 6.85 2.18 -3.90
C ALA A 46 8.04 1.38 -3.36
N VAL A 47 8.10 1.17 -2.04
CA VAL A 47 9.15 0.39 -1.40
C VAL A 47 9.03 -1.09 -1.76
N VAL A 48 7.80 -1.65 -1.69
CA VAL A 48 7.53 -3.05 -2.07
C VAL A 48 7.88 -3.29 -3.53
N GLN A 49 7.42 -2.41 -4.44
CA GLN A 49 7.72 -2.51 -5.87
C GLN A 49 9.24 -2.47 -6.12
N ARG A 50 9.94 -1.47 -5.55
CA ARG A 50 11.38 -1.33 -5.69
C ARG A 50 12.12 -2.57 -5.19
N GLU A 51 11.75 -3.08 -4.03
CA GLU A 51 12.46 -4.21 -3.41
C GLU A 51 12.21 -5.52 -4.19
N LEU A 52 10.97 -5.83 -4.56
CA LEU A 52 10.63 -7.11 -5.17
C LEU A 52 10.83 -7.14 -6.69
N VAL A 53 10.58 -6.02 -7.38
CA VAL A 53 10.69 -5.95 -8.85
C VAL A 53 12.08 -5.49 -9.29
N GLU A 54 12.61 -4.40 -8.71
CA GLU A 54 13.85 -3.79 -9.21
C GLU A 54 15.09 -4.44 -8.60
N LYS A 55 15.13 -4.63 -7.27
CA LYS A 55 16.29 -5.18 -6.58
C LYS A 55 16.34 -6.69 -6.57
N LYS A 56 15.31 -7.35 -6.06
CA LYS A 56 15.27 -8.83 -5.95
C LYS A 56 14.86 -9.48 -7.26
N ARG A 57 14.13 -8.78 -8.11
CA ARG A 57 13.59 -9.29 -9.39
C ARG A 57 12.82 -10.59 -9.24
N TRP A 58 12.11 -10.74 -8.10
CA TRP A 58 11.31 -11.94 -7.84
C TRP A 58 10.02 -11.98 -8.65
N MET A 59 9.59 -10.84 -9.18
CA MET A 59 8.41 -10.71 -10.03
C MET A 59 8.60 -9.62 -11.08
N THR A 60 7.81 -9.68 -12.16
CA THR A 60 7.74 -8.60 -13.14
C THR A 60 6.87 -7.45 -12.62
N ARG A 61 6.92 -6.31 -13.30
CA ARG A 61 6.09 -5.16 -12.96
C ARG A 61 4.60 -5.46 -13.18
N GLU A 62 4.29 -6.21 -14.22
CA GLU A 62 2.94 -6.66 -14.56
C GLU A 62 2.38 -7.57 -13.47
N GLN A 63 3.13 -8.59 -13.08
CA GLN A 63 2.77 -9.48 -11.97
C GLN A 63 2.56 -8.72 -10.67
N PHE A 64 3.40 -7.72 -10.39
CA PHE A 64 3.26 -6.89 -9.22
C PHE A 64 1.92 -6.13 -9.22
N VAL A 65 1.53 -5.52 -10.35
CA VAL A 65 0.26 -4.78 -10.47
C VAL A 65 -0.94 -5.70 -10.30
N GLU A 66 -0.91 -6.88 -10.91
CA GLU A 66 -1.97 -7.89 -10.78
C GLU A 66 -2.12 -8.37 -9.33
N ASP A 67 -1.02 -8.80 -8.70
CA ASP A 67 -1.03 -9.27 -7.32
C ASP A 67 -1.44 -8.17 -6.34
N TRP A 68 -1.01 -6.94 -6.59
CA TRP A 68 -1.40 -5.79 -5.78
C TRP A 68 -2.91 -5.50 -5.89
N ALA A 69 -3.48 -5.59 -7.09
CA ALA A 69 -4.91 -5.42 -7.29
C ALA A 69 -5.71 -6.49 -6.53
N VAL A 70 -5.27 -7.75 -6.56
CA VAL A 70 -5.88 -8.85 -5.79
C VAL A 70 -5.78 -8.58 -4.28
N ALA A 71 -4.62 -8.11 -3.79
CA ALA A 71 -4.42 -7.81 -2.39
C ALA A 71 -5.36 -6.69 -1.87
N GLN A 72 -5.79 -5.77 -2.75
CA GLN A 72 -6.74 -4.70 -2.41
C GLN A 72 -8.19 -5.19 -2.25
N ILE A 73 -8.56 -6.29 -2.88
CA ILE A 73 -9.91 -6.88 -2.78
C ILE A 73 -10.06 -7.67 -1.48
N LEU A 74 -8.97 -8.22 -0.96
CA LEU A 74 -8.97 -9.00 0.27
C LEU A 74 -9.20 -8.09 1.49
N PRO A 75 -10.02 -8.54 2.47
CA PRO A 75 -10.20 -7.78 3.70
C PRO A 75 -8.90 -7.72 4.50
N GLY A 76 -8.57 -6.54 5.02
CA GLY A 76 -7.36 -6.30 5.83
C GLY A 76 -6.37 -5.34 5.18
N PRO A 77 -5.22 -5.09 5.82
CA PRO A 77 -4.19 -4.20 5.29
C PRO A 77 -3.58 -4.75 3.98
N ASN A 78 -3.67 -3.99 2.90
CA ASN A 78 -3.23 -4.43 1.56
C ASN A 78 -1.81 -4.98 1.51
N VAL A 79 -0.89 -4.35 2.25
CA VAL A 79 0.51 -4.78 2.30
C VAL A 79 0.66 -6.14 2.98
N VAL A 80 -0.11 -6.39 4.04
CA VAL A 80 -0.11 -7.69 4.74
C VAL A 80 -0.64 -8.75 3.79
N ASN A 81 -1.79 -8.51 3.15
CA ASN A 81 -2.39 -9.42 2.19
C ASN A 81 -1.40 -9.75 1.05
N PHE A 82 -0.76 -8.72 0.49
CA PHE A 82 0.23 -8.89 -0.56
C PHE A 82 1.42 -9.74 -0.11
N CYS A 83 2.01 -9.46 1.06
CA CYS A 83 3.14 -10.20 1.59
C CYS A 83 2.77 -11.67 1.91
N LEU A 84 1.58 -11.91 2.43
CA LEU A 84 1.04 -13.26 2.66
C LEU A 84 0.89 -14.04 1.35
N MET A 85 0.34 -13.41 0.31
CA MET A 85 0.17 -14.02 -1.02
C MET A 85 1.52 -14.39 -1.63
N ILE A 86 2.49 -13.48 -1.61
CA ILE A 86 3.83 -13.72 -2.16
C ILE A 86 4.54 -14.83 -1.38
N GLY A 87 4.51 -14.79 -0.05
CA GLY A 87 5.09 -15.83 0.79
C GLY A 87 4.45 -17.18 0.54
N GLY A 88 3.11 -17.20 0.46
CA GLY A 88 2.34 -18.41 0.17
C GLY A 88 2.65 -19.00 -1.20
N ARG A 89 2.87 -18.18 -2.22
CA ARG A 89 3.26 -18.59 -3.58
C ARG A 89 4.59 -19.32 -3.61
N TYR A 90 5.58 -18.87 -2.84
CA TYR A 90 6.94 -19.43 -2.88
C TYR A 90 7.14 -20.64 -1.96
N PHE A 91 6.56 -20.62 -0.77
CA PHE A 91 6.81 -21.63 0.28
C PHE A 91 5.55 -22.10 1.01
N GLY A 92 4.36 -21.93 0.42
CA GLY A 92 3.10 -22.33 1.05
C GLY A 92 2.85 -21.61 2.39
N LEU A 93 2.22 -22.28 3.34
CA LEU A 93 1.91 -21.70 4.65
C LEU A 93 3.16 -21.23 5.41
N GLY A 94 4.28 -21.96 5.29
CA GLY A 94 5.53 -21.54 5.92
C GLY A 94 6.06 -20.21 5.37
N GLY A 95 5.90 -19.99 4.06
CA GLY A 95 6.26 -18.72 3.43
C GLY A 95 5.34 -17.57 3.82
N ALA A 96 4.03 -17.82 3.90
CA ALA A 96 3.07 -16.82 4.35
C ALA A 96 3.36 -16.39 5.79
N LEU A 97 3.59 -17.34 6.70
CA LEU A 97 3.95 -17.06 8.08
C LEU A 97 5.30 -16.35 8.22
N ALA A 98 6.31 -16.74 7.43
CA ALA A 98 7.60 -16.06 7.41
C ALA A 98 7.49 -14.62 6.92
N SER A 99 6.65 -14.36 5.92
CA SER A 99 6.36 -13.00 5.43
C SER A 99 5.65 -12.16 6.47
N LEU A 100 4.64 -12.71 7.14
CA LEU A 100 3.93 -12.04 8.22
C LEU A 100 4.86 -11.73 9.39
N ALA A 101 5.66 -12.71 9.81
CA ALA A 101 6.64 -12.51 10.87
C ALA A 101 7.67 -11.44 10.48
N GLY A 102 8.19 -11.44 9.25
CA GLY A 102 9.11 -10.42 8.75
C GLY A 102 8.50 -9.01 8.76
N LEU A 103 7.21 -8.91 8.41
CA LEU A 103 6.51 -7.63 8.39
C LEU A 103 6.25 -7.07 9.80
N LEU A 104 6.01 -7.92 10.78
CA LEU A 104 5.63 -7.51 12.13
C LEU A 104 6.81 -7.47 13.11
N MET A 105 7.69 -8.48 13.10
CA MET A 105 8.71 -8.63 14.15
C MET A 105 9.77 -7.54 14.10
N ALA A 106 10.22 -7.14 12.91
CA ALA A 106 11.27 -6.14 12.80
C ALA A 106 10.82 -4.75 13.30
N PRO A 107 9.68 -4.17 12.85
CA PRO A 107 9.17 -2.93 13.42
C PRO A 107 8.82 -3.05 14.90
N LEU A 108 8.22 -4.18 15.32
CA LEU A 108 7.88 -4.42 16.73
C LEU A 108 9.12 -4.41 17.61
N ALA A 109 10.20 -5.10 17.19
CA ALA A 109 11.46 -5.11 17.93
C ALA A 109 12.03 -3.70 18.08
N VAL A 110 12.02 -2.91 17.01
CA VAL A 110 12.48 -1.50 17.04
C VAL A 110 11.66 -0.69 18.04
N VAL A 111 10.33 -0.80 17.99
CA VAL A 111 9.44 -0.06 18.90
C VAL A 111 9.65 -0.47 20.34
N LEU A 112 9.78 -1.78 20.64
CA LEU A 112 10.02 -2.28 21.98
C LEU A 112 11.38 -1.83 22.52
N LEU A 113 12.44 -1.91 21.71
CA LEU A 113 13.77 -1.43 22.10
C LEU A 113 13.76 0.08 22.40
N LEU A 114 13.08 0.87 21.58
CA LEU A 114 12.92 2.29 21.83
C LEU A 114 12.10 2.53 23.10
N ALA A 115 11.00 1.82 23.30
CA ALA A 115 10.16 1.93 24.50
C ALA A 115 10.96 1.59 25.78
N MET A 116 11.79 0.55 25.74
CA MET A 116 12.66 0.18 26.83
C MET A 116 13.74 1.24 27.10
N ALA A 117 14.37 1.75 26.03
CA ALA A 117 15.39 2.79 26.16
C ALA A 117 14.82 4.12 26.71
N PHE A 118 13.60 4.47 26.35
CA PHE A 118 12.94 5.69 26.81
C PHE A 118 12.19 5.52 28.14
N GLY A 119 11.86 4.28 28.55
CA GLY A 119 11.08 4.01 29.76
C GLY A 119 11.72 4.52 31.05
N GLY A 120 13.07 4.50 31.14
CA GLY A 120 13.82 5.01 32.28
C GLY A 120 14.07 6.52 32.28
N VAL A 121 13.78 7.23 31.17
CA VAL A 121 14.09 8.67 30.97
C VAL A 121 12.89 9.44 30.46
N SER A 122 11.68 8.88 30.58
CA SER A 122 10.43 9.47 30.07
C SER A 122 10.17 10.90 30.58
N ASP A 123 10.60 11.19 31.82
CA ASP A 123 10.43 12.49 32.48
C ASP A 123 11.52 13.52 32.13
N ALA A 124 12.58 13.08 31.45
CA ALA A 124 13.65 13.98 31.05
C ALA A 124 13.18 14.95 29.95
N PRO A 125 13.46 16.28 30.06
CA PRO A 125 12.99 17.25 29.09
C PRO A 125 13.44 16.97 27.65
N TRP A 126 14.65 16.44 27.47
CA TRP A 126 15.16 16.06 26.15
C TRP A 126 14.41 14.86 25.55
N ALA A 127 14.00 13.88 26.36
CA ALA A 127 13.25 12.71 25.89
C ALA A 127 11.84 13.13 25.45
N GLN A 128 11.18 13.99 26.22
CA GLN A 128 9.90 14.59 25.84
C GLN A 128 10.02 15.43 24.57
N GLY A 129 11.10 16.19 24.43
CA GLY A 129 11.41 16.96 23.22
C GLY A 129 11.56 16.06 21.98
N ALA A 130 12.29 14.95 22.12
CA ALA A 130 12.46 13.96 21.05
C ALA A 130 11.13 13.31 20.64
N LEU A 131 10.30 12.88 21.60
CA LEU A 131 8.98 12.31 21.34
C LEU A 131 8.04 13.31 20.64
N ARG A 132 8.02 14.57 21.07
CA ARG A 132 7.27 15.65 20.40
C ARG A 132 7.76 15.89 18.98
N GLY A 133 9.08 15.88 18.76
CA GLY A 133 9.69 16.00 17.44
C GLY A 133 9.30 14.85 16.49
N MET A 134 9.35 13.61 16.98
CA MET A 134 8.89 12.44 16.20
C MET A 134 7.40 12.53 15.87
N GLY A 135 6.57 12.95 16.82
CA GLY A 135 5.15 13.20 16.58
C GLY A 135 4.89 14.28 15.52
N ALA A 136 5.65 15.37 15.55
CA ALA A 136 5.54 16.44 14.56
C ALA A 136 5.93 15.96 13.14
N VAL A 137 7.01 15.17 13.02
CA VAL A 137 7.43 14.58 11.76
C VAL A 137 6.36 13.61 11.22
N ALA A 138 5.81 12.74 12.08
CA ALA A 138 4.74 11.83 11.69
C ALA A 138 3.49 12.58 11.21
N ALA A 139 3.07 13.63 11.93
CA ALA A 139 1.97 14.48 11.52
C ALA A 139 2.24 15.18 10.18
N GLY A 140 3.48 15.68 9.98
CA GLY A 140 3.91 16.27 8.70
C GLY A 140 3.85 15.29 7.53
N LEU A 141 4.27 14.03 7.72
CA LEU A 141 4.19 12.99 6.70
C LEU A 141 2.74 12.64 6.34
N ILE A 142 1.85 12.56 7.34
CA ILE A 142 0.41 12.33 7.12
C ILE A 142 -0.18 13.50 6.33
N ALA A 143 0.10 14.74 6.73
CA ALA A 143 -0.35 15.93 6.03
C ALA A 143 0.17 16.00 4.59
N ALA A 144 1.46 15.73 4.37
CA ALA A 144 2.07 15.68 3.03
C ALA A 144 1.41 14.62 2.14
N THR A 145 1.08 13.45 2.70
CA THR A 145 0.36 12.40 1.99
C THR A 145 -1.05 12.86 1.61
N GLY A 146 -1.76 13.52 2.52
CA GLY A 146 -3.06 14.12 2.25
C GLY A 146 -3.01 15.15 1.11
N ILE A 147 -2.03 16.06 1.13
CA ILE A 147 -1.81 17.05 0.06
C ILE A 147 -1.52 16.36 -1.28
N LYS A 148 -0.69 15.32 -1.28
CA LYS A 148 -0.39 14.54 -2.49
C LYS A 148 -1.64 13.89 -3.07
N LEU A 149 -2.54 13.37 -2.23
CA LEU A 149 -3.81 12.79 -2.67
C LEU A 149 -4.76 13.85 -3.27
N MET A 150 -4.65 15.12 -2.89
CA MET A 150 -5.48 16.20 -3.47
C MET A 150 -5.30 16.32 -4.97
N SER A 151 -4.14 15.98 -5.52
CA SER A 151 -3.90 15.99 -6.96
C SER A 151 -4.79 14.99 -7.72
N ALA A 152 -5.17 13.88 -7.09
CA ALA A 152 -6.09 12.90 -7.65
C ALA A 152 -7.54 13.41 -7.74
N LEU A 153 -7.93 14.36 -6.88
CA LEU A 153 -9.28 14.96 -6.88
C LEU A 153 -9.56 15.77 -8.15
N LYS A 154 -8.55 16.30 -8.82
CA LYS A 154 -8.71 17.07 -10.07
C LYS A 154 -9.36 16.26 -11.21
N ARG A 155 -9.26 14.94 -11.16
CA ARG A 155 -9.85 14.02 -12.16
C ARG A 155 -11.16 13.38 -11.69
N ASN A 156 -11.68 13.81 -10.54
CA ASN A 156 -12.90 13.22 -9.98
C ASN A 156 -14.15 13.78 -10.69
N PRO A 157 -15.08 12.93 -11.14
CA PRO A 157 -16.32 13.36 -11.81
C PRO A 157 -17.24 14.21 -10.94
N MET A 158 -17.08 14.19 -9.61
CA MET A 158 -17.86 15.00 -8.67
C MET A 158 -17.53 16.49 -8.72
N GLY A 159 -16.39 16.87 -9.31
CA GLY A 159 -15.88 18.24 -9.33
C GLY A 159 -15.12 18.63 -8.05
N LEU A 160 -14.17 19.54 -8.24
CA LEU A 160 -13.27 19.99 -7.16
C LEU A 160 -14.00 20.64 -5.96
N PRO A 161 -15.06 21.48 -6.14
CA PRO A 161 -15.72 22.13 -5.01
C PRO A 161 -16.46 21.13 -4.11
N VAL A 162 -17.10 20.10 -4.68
CA VAL A 162 -17.80 19.07 -3.91
C VAL A 162 -16.79 18.20 -3.14
N CYS A 163 -15.71 17.80 -3.79
CA CYS A 163 -14.64 17.06 -3.13
C CYS A 163 -14.01 17.86 -1.98
N ALA A 164 -13.81 19.16 -2.17
CA ALA A 164 -13.30 20.05 -1.11
C ALA A 164 -14.30 20.18 0.06
N ALA A 165 -15.59 20.31 -0.22
CA ALA A 165 -16.63 20.38 0.79
C ALA A 165 -16.70 19.09 1.62
N VAL A 166 -16.65 17.91 0.98
CA VAL A 166 -16.63 16.61 1.65
C VAL A 166 -15.36 16.46 2.51
N MET A 167 -14.21 16.88 2.00
CA MET A 167 -12.95 16.83 2.75
C MET A 167 -12.97 17.74 3.97
N LEU A 168 -13.43 18.99 3.82
CA LEU A 168 -13.54 19.96 4.92
C LEU A 168 -14.56 19.54 5.97
N SER A 169 -15.73 19.03 5.55
CA SER A 169 -16.75 18.53 6.48
C SER A 169 -16.25 17.31 7.26
N THR A 170 -15.56 16.37 6.60
CA THR A 170 -14.94 15.22 7.27
C THR A 170 -13.87 15.69 8.27
N PHE A 171 -13.01 16.63 7.87
CA PHE A 171 -12.01 17.19 8.76
C PHE A 171 -12.63 17.90 9.98
N ALA A 172 -13.66 18.70 9.77
CA ALA A 172 -14.38 19.37 10.86
C ALA A 172 -15.02 18.37 11.82
N CYS A 173 -15.72 17.36 11.29
CA CYS A 173 -16.38 16.34 12.11
C CYS A 173 -15.39 15.49 12.93
N VAL A 174 -14.28 15.04 12.30
CA VAL A 174 -13.31 14.15 12.96
C VAL A 174 -12.28 14.97 13.76
N GLY A 175 -11.72 16.04 13.16
CA GLY A 175 -10.63 16.82 13.74
C GLY A 175 -11.07 17.78 14.83
N VAL A 176 -12.19 18.49 14.64
CA VAL A 176 -12.68 19.52 15.57
C VAL A 176 -13.74 18.94 16.50
N LEU A 177 -14.81 18.35 15.97
CA LEU A 177 -15.90 17.79 16.77
C LEU A 177 -15.55 16.45 17.44
N ARG A 178 -14.47 15.79 17.00
CA ARG A 178 -14.02 14.49 17.52
C ARG A 178 -15.08 13.39 17.46
N TRP A 179 -15.94 13.43 16.45
CA TRP A 179 -16.93 12.40 16.25
C TRP A 179 -16.25 11.05 15.88
N PRO A 180 -16.81 9.92 16.35
CA PRO A 180 -16.31 8.61 15.92
C PRO A 180 -16.35 8.48 14.39
N LEU A 181 -15.24 8.02 13.80
CA LEU A 181 -15.06 7.91 12.35
C LEU A 181 -16.20 7.15 11.67
N ILE A 182 -16.80 6.17 12.37
CA ILE A 182 -17.90 5.34 11.85
C ILE A 182 -19.13 6.19 11.48
N TRP A 183 -19.50 7.16 12.31
CA TRP A 183 -20.66 8.04 12.06
C TRP A 183 -20.41 9.01 10.93
N VAL A 184 -19.19 9.52 10.83
CA VAL A 184 -18.78 10.40 9.74
C VAL A 184 -18.74 9.63 8.42
N LEU A 185 -18.23 8.39 8.43
CA LEU A 185 -18.22 7.54 7.26
C LEU A 185 -19.64 7.20 6.77
N LEU A 186 -20.53 6.85 7.69
CA LEU A 186 -21.94 6.55 7.35
C LEU A 186 -22.72 7.78 6.91
N GLY A 187 -22.49 8.95 7.50
CA GLY A 187 -23.18 10.19 7.15
C GLY A 187 -22.60 10.85 5.90
N VAL A 188 -21.40 11.40 6.03
CA VAL A 188 -20.73 12.13 4.94
C VAL A 188 -20.35 11.22 3.79
N GLY A 189 -19.93 9.97 4.08
CA GLY A 189 -19.56 8.98 3.06
C GLY A 189 -20.75 8.56 2.21
N SER A 190 -21.91 8.24 2.81
CA SER A 190 -23.11 7.87 2.05
C SER A 190 -23.66 9.03 1.23
N ALA A 191 -23.64 10.26 1.76
CA ALA A 191 -24.02 11.45 1.01
C ALA A 191 -23.12 11.70 -0.20
N ALA A 192 -21.79 11.55 -0.01
CA ALA A 192 -20.80 11.67 -1.10
C ALA A 192 -20.99 10.58 -2.17
N CYS A 193 -21.25 9.32 -1.77
CA CYS A 193 -21.53 8.23 -2.70
C CYS A 193 -22.81 8.47 -3.50
N GLY A 194 -23.87 8.92 -2.83
CA GLY A 194 -25.13 9.28 -3.50
C GLY A 194 -24.95 10.38 -4.54
N TRP A 195 -24.21 11.43 -4.19
CA TRP A 195 -23.89 12.51 -5.13
C TRP A 195 -23.03 12.03 -6.32
N ALA A 196 -22.01 11.21 -6.06
CA ALA A 196 -21.18 10.63 -7.11
C ALA A 196 -21.99 9.77 -8.07
N TYR A 197 -22.90 8.96 -7.54
CA TYR A 197 -23.80 8.13 -8.34
C TYR A 197 -24.69 8.98 -9.28
N LEU A 198 -25.30 10.04 -8.75
CA LEU A 198 -26.13 10.95 -9.56
C LEU A 198 -25.34 11.62 -10.68
N GLN A 199 -24.14 12.10 -10.37
CA GLN A 199 -23.26 12.73 -11.37
C GLN A 199 -22.82 11.76 -12.48
N LEU A 200 -22.45 10.53 -12.13
CA LEU A 200 -22.08 9.51 -13.10
C LEU A 200 -23.26 9.13 -14.00
N THR A 201 -24.45 8.99 -13.43
CA THR A 201 -25.67 8.69 -14.20
C THR A 201 -25.98 9.82 -15.20
N HIS A 202 -25.90 11.07 -14.77
CA HIS A 202 -26.07 12.22 -15.67
C HIS A 202 -25.04 12.28 -16.80
N GLN A 203 -23.79 11.94 -16.53
CA GLN A 203 -22.72 11.89 -17.55
C GLN A 203 -22.92 10.77 -18.56
N MET A 204 -23.47 9.62 -18.13
CA MET A 204 -23.79 8.50 -19.03
C MET A 204 -24.96 8.81 -19.95
N LEU A 205 -26.02 9.44 -19.42
CA LEU A 205 -27.17 9.86 -20.22
C LEU A 205 -26.79 10.89 -21.30
N ASN A 206 -26.01 11.91 -20.93
CA ASN A 206 -25.53 12.93 -21.88
C ASN A 206 -24.59 12.38 -22.97
N LYS A 207 -23.88 11.27 -22.71
CA LYS A 207 -23.06 10.62 -23.73
C LYS A 207 -23.87 9.72 -24.66
N GLY A 208 -24.97 9.16 -24.17
CA GLY A 208 -25.90 8.36 -24.97
C GLY A 208 -26.69 9.20 -26.00
N ASP A 209 -27.01 10.44 -25.65
CA ASP A 209 -27.73 11.36 -26.55
C ASP A 209 -26.82 12.02 -27.62
N ALA A 210 -25.51 11.88 -27.50
CA ALA A 210 -24.50 12.46 -28.43
C ALA A 210 -23.88 11.44 -29.41
N ALA A 211 -24.33 10.18 -29.38
CA ALA A 211 -23.90 9.08 -30.27
C ALA A 211 -25.05 8.62 -31.15
#